data_b73c13ddd06d04237a7981d8666011a9
#
_entry.id   b73c13ddd06d04237a7981d8666011a9
#
_cell.length_a   1.000
_cell.length_b   1.000
_cell.length_c   1.000
_cell.angle_alpha   90.00
_cell.angle_beta   90.00
_cell.angle_gamma   90.00
#
_symmetry.space_group_name_H-M   'P 1'
#
loop_
_entity.id
_entity.type
_entity.pdbx_description
1 polymer ?
#
loop_
_entity_poly.entity_id
_entity_poly.type
_entity_poly.pdbx_seq_one_letter_code
_entity_poly.pdbx_strand_id
1 'polypeptide(L)'
;VWIIPILIIIALGYFTYHSTHKLDPYRPLDSDVKPVQIDVVALDWKWLFIYPDLGIATVNKIVFPANTPVNFRVTSDAVMNSFFIPGLGGQIYAMAGMTTKLHLIANENGEFDGISANYSGAGFTGMKFKATATSQEDFDKWVAEVKQSPKKLDKAEYDALAKPSENNPVALYSEASPEQFQLIVDKYEGMNRGRSHEEAGSKDLALSLIHI
;
A
#
# COMPACT_ATOMS: atom_id res chain seq x y z
N VAL A 1 8.91 28.05 -39.16
CA VAL A 1 7.73 27.89 -38.31
C VAL A 1 7.89 26.70 -37.34
N TRP A 2 8.42 25.55 -37.76
CA TRP A 2 8.52 24.31 -36.94
C TRP A 2 9.69 24.27 -35.93
N ILE A 3 10.74 25.08 -36.12
CA ILE A 3 11.96 25.03 -35.27
C ILE A 3 11.66 25.35 -33.82
N ILE A 4 10.85 26.38 -33.53
CA ILE A 4 10.53 26.81 -32.19
C ILE A 4 9.71 25.73 -31.43
N PRO A 5 8.62 25.17 -32.02
CA PRO A 5 7.92 24.04 -31.36
C PRO A 5 8.81 22.82 -31.11
N ILE A 6 9.70 22.47 -32.03
CA ILE A 6 10.62 21.33 -31.86
C ILE A 6 11.57 21.57 -30.68
N LEU A 7 12.15 22.76 -30.56
CA LEU A 7 13.04 23.08 -29.42
C LEU A 7 12.30 23.00 -28.08
N ILE A 8 11.05 23.45 -28.01
CA ILE A 8 10.21 23.36 -26.80
C ILE A 8 9.95 21.88 -26.47
N ILE A 9 9.60 21.06 -27.46
CA ILE A 9 9.35 19.61 -27.25
C ILE A 9 10.61 18.90 -26.74
N ILE A 10 11.78 19.21 -27.29
CA ILE A 10 13.05 18.63 -26.84
C ILE A 10 13.32 19.01 -25.37
N ALA A 11 13.15 20.29 -25.01
CA ALA A 11 13.34 20.76 -23.65
C ALA A 11 12.36 20.10 -22.67
N LEU A 12 11.08 20.05 -23.02
CA LEU A 12 10.05 19.38 -22.22
C LEU A 12 10.31 17.87 -22.09
N GLY A 13 10.70 17.21 -23.19
CA GLY A 13 11.03 15.78 -23.21
C GLY A 13 12.20 15.47 -22.26
N TYR A 14 13.25 16.28 -22.30
CA TYR A 14 14.39 16.16 -21.39
C TYR A 14 13.96 16.32 -19.92
N PHE A 15 13.19 17.36 -19.62
CA PHE A 15 12.68 17.60 -18.28
C PHE A 15 11.78 16.47 -17.78
N THR A 16 10.86 16.02 -18.62
CA THR A 16 9.94 14.93 -18.29
C THR A 16 10.71 13.64 -18.02
N TYR A 17 11.66 13.29 -18.88
CA TYR A 17 12.49 12.08 -18.69
C TYR A 17 13.22 12.10 -17.34
N HIS A 18 13.94 13.18 -17.04
CA HIS A 18 14.66 13.30 -15.77
C HIS A 18 13.75 13.30 -14.55
N SER A 19 12.64 14.05 -14.60
CA SER A 19 11.71 14.14 -13.48
C SER A 19 11.02 12.82 -13.19
N THR A 20 10.60 12.09 -14.23
CA THR A 20 9.93 10.79 -14.07
C THR A 20 10.84 9.77 -13.39
N HIS A 21 12.11 9.70 -13.80
CA HIS A 21 13.07 8.76 -13.17
C HIS A 21 13.49 9.17 -11.76
N LYS A 22 13.53 10.47 -11.47
CA LYS A 22 13.90 10.97 -10.15
C LYS A 22 12.78 10.85 -9.13
N LEU A 23 11.53 11.00 -9.56
CA LEU A 23 10.33 11.01 -8.73
C LEU A 23 9.55 9.69 -8.78
N ASP A 24 10.18 8.62 -9.29
CA ASP A 24 9.55 7.31 -9.32
C ASP A 24 9.24 6.83 -7.89
N PRO A 25 7.96 6.54 -7.55
CA PRO A 25 7.57 6.07 -6.22
C PRO A 25 8.22 4.72 -5.85
N TYR A 26 8.68 3.94 -6.82
CA TYR A 26 9.42 2.69 -6.59
C TYR A 26 10.88 2.91 -6.23
N ARG A 27 11.43 4.11 -6.46
CA ARG A 27 12.81 4.43 -6.11
C ARG A 27 12.92 4.66 -4.60
N PRO A 28 13.79 3.92 -3.89
CA PRO A 28 14.07 4.19 -2.48
C PRO A 28 14.58 5.61 -2.28
N LEU A 29 14.21 6.21 -1.15
CA LEU A 29 14.73 7.51 -0.77
C LEU A 29 16.18 7.38 -0.29
N ASP A 30 17.04 8.28 -0.79
CA ASP A 30 18.43 8.36 -0.36
C ASP A 30 18.49 8.91 1.08
N SER A 31 18.87 8.08 2.06
CA SER A 31 18.99 8.46 3.47
C SER A 31 20.00 7.57 4.17
N ASP A 32 20.73 8.16 5.13
CA ASP A 32 21.65 7.44 6.00
C ASP A 32 20.93 6.67 7.12
N VAL A 33 19.63 6.92 7.31
CA VAL A 33 18.80 6.27 8.32
C VAL A 33 18.15 5.02 7.74
N LYS A 34 18.18 3.91 8.49
CA LYS A 34 17.49 2.67 8.10
C LYS A 34 15.99 2.94 7.94
N PRO A 35 15.39 2.63 6.78
CA PRO A 35 13.98 2.85 6.56
C PRO A 35 13.11 1.93 7.44
N VAL A 36 11.96 2.43 7.85
CA VAL A 36 10.91 1.61 8.50
C VAL A 36 10.10 0.91 7.42
N GLN A 37 9.97 -0.41 7.54
CA GLN A 37 9.13 -1.21 6.63
C GLN A 37 7.71 -1.28 7.18
N ILE A 38 6.72 -0.93 6.35
CA ILE A 38 5.30 -1.08 6.67
C ILE A 38 4.59 -1.76 5.51
N ASP A 39 3.93 -2.85 5.80
CA ASP A 39 3.11 -3.59 4.87
C ASP A 39 1.65 -3.14 5.00
N VAL A 40 1.06 -2.75 3.90
CA VAL A 40 -0.28 -2.16 3.83
C VAL A 40 -1.21 -3.10 3.09
N VAL A 41 -2.28 -3.51 3.72
CA VAL A 41 -3.32 -4.34 3.12
C VAL A 41 -4.64 -3.57 3.11
N ALA A 42 -5.18 -3.32 1.93
CA ALA A 42 -6.53 -2.82 1.78
C ALA A 42 -7.53 -3.97 1.97
N LEU A 43 -8.43 -3.83 2.94
CA LEU A 43 -9.56 -4.72 3.19
C LEU A 43 -10.86 -4.00 2.82
N ASP A 44 -12.01 -4.69 2.86
CA ASP A 44 -13.31 -4.06 2.63
C ASP A 44 -13.59 -3.00 3.70
N TRP A 45 -13.32 -1.77 3.29
CA TRP A 45 -13.47 -0.45 3.89
C TRP A 45 -12.66 -0.19 5.16
N LYS A 46 -11.46 -0.82 5.28
CA LYS A 46 -10.47 -0.56 6.32
C LYS A 46 -9.05 -0.81 5.83
N TRP A 47 -8.09 -0.27 6.54
CA TRP A 47 -6.68 -0.42 6.26
C TRP A 47 -6.00 -1.23 7.37
N LEU A 48 -5.33 -2.31 7.01
CA LEU A 48 -4.46 -3.08 7.89
C LEU A 48 -3.00 -2.71 7.60
N PHE A 49 -2.27 -2.37 8.65
CA PHE A 49 -0.85 -2.05 8.62
C PHE A 49 -0.07 -3.06 9.43
N ILE A 50 0.92 -3.70 8.83
CA ILE A 50 1.77 -4.70 9.48
C ILE A 50 3.20 -4.14 9.50
N TYR A 51 3.87 -4.23 10.63
CA TYR A 51 5.27 -3.87 10.81
C TYR A 51 6.08 -5.17 10.93
N PRO A 52 6.62 -5.71 9.83
CA PRO A 52 7.25 -7.03 9.83
C PRO A 52 8.48 -7.09 10.74
N ASP A 53 9.29 -6.02 10.80
CA ASP A 53 10.48 -5.92 11.66
C ASP A 53 10.14 -5.86 13.15
N LEU A 54 8.95 -5.40 13.53
CA LEU A 54 8.50 -5.21 14.90
C LEU A 54 7.55 -6.32 15.39
N GLY A 55 6.96 -7.07 14.44
CA GLY A 55 6.00 -8.15 14.71
C GLY A 55 4.64 -7.65 15.24
N ILE A 56 4.25 -6.42 14.91
CA ILE A 56 2.98 -5.81 15.32
C ILE A 56 2.12 -5.43 14.13
N ALA A 57 0.81 -5.24 14.37
CA ALA A 57 -0.09 -4.72 13.34
C ALA A 57 -1.11 -3.73 13.92
N THR A 58 -1.63 -2.87 13.05
CA THR A 58 -2.64 -1.88 13.42
C THR A 58 -3.70 -1.74 12.33
N VAL A 59 -4.90 -1.31 12.72
CA VAL A 59 -6.00 -1.02 11.80
C VAL A 59 -6.31 0.47 11.86
N ASN A 60 -6.41 1.10 10.68
CA ASN A 60 -6.77 2.51 10.46
C ASN A 60 -5.88 3.55 11.18
N LYS A 61 -4.69 3.15 11.62
CA LYS A 61 -3.68 4.04 12.20
C LYS A 61 -2.28 3.54 11.89
N ILE A 62 -1.41 4.43 11.41
CA ILE A 62 0.04 4.18 11.28
C ILE A 62 0.80 5.22 12.07
N VAL A 63 1.93 4.80 12.65
CA VAL A 63 2.87 5.69 13.33
C VAL A 63 4.27 5.36 12.84
N PHE A 64 5.07 6.38 12.59
CA PHE A 64 6.47 6.23 12.16
C PHE A 64 7.29 7.44 12.61
N PRO A 65 8.61 7.30 12.73
CA PRO A 65 9.45 8.43 13.14
C PRO A 65 9.61 9.43 11.99
N ALA A 66 9.58 10.73 12.34
CA ALA A 66 9.90 11.80 11.41
C ALA A 66 11.37 11.73 10.95
N ASN A 67 11.69 12.32 9.81
CA ASN A 67 13.01 12.32 9.17
C ASN A 67 13.58 10.91 8.90
N THR A 68 12.71 9.90 8.93
CA THR A 68 13.06 8.51 8.63
C THR A 68 12.27 8.06 7.41
N PRO A 69 12.93 7.49 6.38
CA PRO A 69 12.22 6.94 5.25
C PRO A 69 11.30 5.80 5.65
N VAL A 70 10.11 5.79 5.09
CA VAL A 70 9.15 4.69 5.27
C VAL A 70 8.95 4.00 3.95
N ASN A 71 9.18 2.70 3.93
CA ASN A 71 8.99 1.84 2.78
C ASN A 71 7.66 1.11 2.91
N PHE A 72 6.68 1.51 2.13
CA PHE A 72 5.40 0.83 2.07
C PHE A 72 5.41 -0.25 1.00
N ARG A 73 5.01 -1.48 1.37
CA ARG A 73 4.58 -2.51 0.42
C ARG A 73 3.06 -2.58 0.51
N VAL A 74 2.38 -2.41 -0.61
CA VAL A 74 0.93 -2.24 -0.63
C VAL A 74 0.29 -3.32 -1.48
N THR A 75 -0.74 -3.97 -0.94
CA THR A 75 -1.58 -4.95 -1.62
C THR A 75 -3.05 -4.80 -1.21
N SER A 76 -3.92 -5.59 -1.78
CA SER A 76 -5.34 -5.65 -1.40
C SER A 76 -5.78 -7.09 -1.18
N ASP A 77 -6.61 -7.34 -0.18
CA ASP A 77 -7.41 -8.57 0.00
C ASP A 77 -8.91 -8.29 -0.29
N ALA A 78 -9.18 -7.28 -1.08
CA ALA A 78 -10.50 -6.86 -1.53
C ALA A 78 -10.40 -6.33 -2.97
N VAL A 79 -11.40 -5.56 -3.41
CA VAL A 79 -11.33 -4.84 -4.70
C VAL A 79 -10.17 -3.83 -4.71
N MET A 80 -9.75 -3.41 -5.90
CA MET A 80 -8.69 -2.42 -6.05
C MET A 80 -9.00 -1.15 -5.25
N ASN A 81 -8.01 -0.69 -4.51
CA ASN A 81 -8.01 0.55 -3.73
C ASN A 81 -6.82 1.43 -4.14
N SER A 82 -6.76 2.62 -3.59
CA SER A 82 -5.60 3.51 -3.76
C SER A 82 -5.19 4.08 -2.41
N PHE A 83 -3.98 3.73 -1.97
CA PHE A 83 -3.38 4.23 -0.74
C PHE A 83 -2.85 5.65 -0.97
N PHE A 84 -3.32 6.60 -0.19
CA PHE A 84 -2.99 8.00 -0.38
C PHE A 84 -2.90 8.77 0.95
N ILE A 85 -1.77 9.45 1.15
CA ILE A 85 -1.55 10.39 2.26
C ILE A 85 -1.24 11.76 1.65
N PRO A 86 -2.26 12.60 1.39
CA PRO A 86 -2.10 13.87 0.66
C PRO A 86 -1.02 14.80 1.20
N GLY A 87 -0.84 14.80 2.53
CA GLY A 87 0.16 15.65 3.18
C GLY A 87 1.62 15.18 3.04
N LEU A 88 1.86 13.97 2.55
CA LEU A 88 3.21 13.40 2.44
C LEU A 88 3.66 13.16 1.00
N GLY A 89 2.77 12.77 0.11
CA GLY A 89 3.20 12.46 -1.24
C GLY A 89 2.10 11.93 -2.15
N GLY A 90 2.51 11.27 -3.24
CA GLY A 90 1.62 10.68 -4.22
C GLY A 90 0.86 9.47 -3.72
N GLN A 91 -0.09 9.02 -4.53
CA GLN A 91 -0.87 7.80 -4.28
C GLN A 91 -0.26 6.60 -4.98
N ILE A 92 -0.56 5.40 -4.46
CA ILE A 92 -0.23 4.12 -5.09
C ILE A 92 -1.43 3.17 -5.05
N TYR A 93 -1.60 2.37 -6.09
CA TYR A 93 -2.69 1.40 -6.15
C TYR A 93 -2.41 0.18 -5.28
N ALA A 94 -3.44 -0.26 -4.55
CA ALA A 94 -3.51 -1.51 -3.83
C ALA A 94 -4.33 -2.51 -4.65
N MET A 95 -3.69 -3.55 -5.16
CA MET A 95 -4.31 -4.54 -6.05
C MET A 95 -4.11 -5.95 -5.50
N ALA A 96 -5.15 -6.78 -5.59
CA ALA A 96 -5.10 -8.17 -5.16
C ALA A 96 -4.11 -8.99 -6.01
N GLY A 97 -3.24 -9.77 -5.35
CA GLY A 97 -2.22 -10.60 -6.01
C GLY A 97 -1.04 -9.81 -6.58
N MET A 98 -0.90 -8.53 -6.23
CA MET A 98 0.23 -7.69 -6.64
C MET A 98 0.78 -6.93 -5.44
N THR A 99 2.09 -6.72 -5.45
CA THR A 99 2.76 -5.85 -4.47
C THR A 99 3.25 -4.59 -5.16
N THR A 100 2.71 -3.44 -4.76
CA THR A 100 3.21 -2.13 -5.18
C THR A 100 4.07 -1.51 -4.08
N LYS A 101 4.95 -0.59 -4.44
CA LYS A 101 5.89 0.04 -3.50
C LYS A 101 5.73 1.55 -3.52
N LEU A 102 5.79 2.15 -2.34
CA LEU A 102 5.76 3.59 -2.16
C LEU A 102 6.76 3.97 -1.07
N HIS A 103 7.55 4.99 -1.33
CA HIS A 103 8.55 5.48 -0.39
C HIS A 103 8.20 6.92 -0.01
N LEU A 104 7.98 7.16 1.28
CA LEU A 104 7.63 8.47 1.81
C LEU A 104 8.56 8.83 2.98
N ILE A 105 8.67 10.12 3.25
CA ILE A 105 9.34 10.66 4.43
C ILE A 105 8.54 11.85 4.95
N ALA A 106 8.32 11.92 6.26
CA ALA A 106 7.80 13.11 6.91
C ALA A 106 8.97 13.93 7.45
N ASN A 107 9.10 15.16 7.01
CA ASN A 107 10.19 16.04 7.45
C ASN A 107 9.94 16.67 8.84
N GLU A 108 8.71 16.63 9.32
CA GLU A 108 8.28 17.20 10.59
C GLU A 108 7.33 16.26 11.32
N ASN A 109 7.27 16.39 12.65
CA ASN A 109 6.26 15.71 13.45
C ASN A 109 4.88 16.25 13.12
N GLY A 110 3.90 15.38 13.00
CA GLY A 110 2.54 15.79 12.70
C GLY A 110 1.59 14.61 12.48
N GLU A 111 0.32 14.93 12.40
CA GLU A 111 -0.73 13.97 12.05
C GLU A 111 -1.28 14.28 10.65
N PHE A 112 -1.30 13.28 9.80
CA PHE A 112 -1.75 13.38 8.41
C PHE A 112 -2.97 12.48 8.21
N ASP A 113 -3.94 12.98 7.46
CA ASP A 113 -5.08 12.18 7.03
C ASP A 113 -4.70 11.30 5.86
N GLY A 114 -4.96 10.00 6.01
CA GLY A 114 -4.86 9.03 4.93
C GLY A 114 -6.24 8.60 4.45
N ILE A 115 -6.39 8.41 3.15
CA ILE A 115 -7.65 8.05 2.51
C ILE A 115 -7.46 6.95 1.45
N SER A 116 -8.54 6.27 1.12
CA SER A 116 -8.63 5.55 -0.15
C SER A 116 -9.03 6.54 -1.25
N ALA A 117 -8.27 6.59 -2.33
CA ALA A 117 -8.52 7.49 -3.46
C ALA A 117 -9.15 6.79 -4.68
N ASN A 118 -9.57 5.53 -4.54
CA ASN A 118 -10.28 4.75 -5.56
C ASN A 118 -11.57 4.18 -4.99
N TYR A 119 -12.68 4.42 -5.64
CA TYR A 119 -14.00 3.94 -5.20
C TYR A 119 -14.04 2.40 -5.09
N SER A 120 -14.43 1.91 -3.93
CA SER A 120 -14.42 0.48 -3.59
C SER A 120 -15.74 -0.05 -3.00
N GLY A 121 -16.83 0.65 -3.20
CA GLY A 121 -18.15 0.21 -2.74
C GLY A 121 -18.76 1.07 -1.64
N ALA A 122 -19.75 0.52 -0.92
CA ALA A 122 -20.61 1.27 0.00
C ALA A 122 -19.87 1.99 1.12
N GLY A 123 -18.90 1.34 1.77
CA GLY A 123 -18.13 1.90 2.88
C GLY A 123 -16.91 2.73 2.48
N PHE A 124 -16.73 3.02 1.19
CA PHE A 124 -15.58 3.77 0.67
C PHE A 124 -15.37 5.12 1.37
N THR A 125 -16.41 5.88 1.62
CA THR A 125 -16.32 7.21 2.25
C THR A 125 -15.79 7.18 3.67
N GLY A 126 -15.97 6.06 4.38
CA GLY A 126 -15.45 5.80 5.72
C GLY A 126 -14.07 5.16 5.76
N MET A 127 -13.49 4.79 4.61
CA MET A 127 -12.18 4.14 4.52
C MET A 127 -11.05 5.16 4.67
N LYS A 128 -10.87 5.63 5.89
CA LYS A 128 -9.88 6.64 6.29
C LYS A 128 -8.96 6.06 7.36
N PHE A 129 -7.75 6.62 7.46
CA PHE A 129 -6.80 6.27 8.50
C PHE A 129 -6.00 7.51 8.92
N LYS A 130 -5.33 7.43 10.06
CA LYS A 130 -4.42 8.46 10.55
C LYS A 130 -2.98 8.00 10.42
N ALA A 131 -2.15 8.85 9.84
CA ALA A 131 -0.71 8.68 9.75
C ALA A 131 -0.04 9.70 10.66
N THR A 132 0.68 9.24 11.68
CA THR A 132 1.31 10.10 12.68
C THR A 132 2.82 9.98 12.58
N ALA A 133 3.48 11.08 12.23
CA ALA A 133 4.94 11.22 12.31
C ALA A 133 5.33 11.76 13.67
N THR A 134 6.22 11.06 14.39
CA THR A 134 6.62 11.41 15.76
C THR A 134 8.14 11.45 15.91
N SER A 135 8.63 11.81 17.10
CA SER A 135 10.04 11.57 17.45
C SER A 135 10.33 10.06 17.52
N GLN A 136 11.61 9.67 17.40
CA GLN A 136 12.00 8.26 17.57
C GLN A 136 11.62 7.72 18.95
N GLU A 137 11.79 8.53 20.01
CA GLU A 137 11.44 8.13 21.38
C GLU A 137 9.93 7.86 21.55
N ASP A 138 9.09 8.70 20.96
CA ASP A 138 7.63 8.53 21.05
C ASP A 138 7.15 7.36 20.17
N PHE A 139 7.83 7.12 19.05
CA PHE A 139 7.61 5.92 18.25
C PHE A 139 7.92 4.65 19.06
N ASP A 140 9.06 4.61 19.75
CA ASP A 140 9.45 3.45 20.56
C ASP A 140 8.47 3.22 21.74
N LYS A 141 7.99 4.29 22.37
CA LYS A 141 6.93 4.21 23.41
C LYS A 141 5.64 3.65 22.82
N TRP A 142 5.22 4.16 21.67
CA TRP A 142 4.03 3.67 21.00
C TRP A 142 4.14 2.19 20.60
N VAL A 143 5.29 1.75 20.11
CA VAL A 143 5.55 0.33 19.81
C VAL A 143 5.42 -0.52 21.07
N ALA A 144 5.95 -0.04 22.19
CA ALA A 144 5.82 -0.74 23.49
C ALA A 144 4.36 -0.82 23.94
N GLU A 145 3.56 0.24 23.75
CA GLU A 145 2.12 0.26 23.99
C GLU A 145 1.37 -0.77 23.13
N VAL A 146 1.64 -0.79 21.82
CA VAL A 146 1.03 -1.76 20.89
C VAL A 146 1.34 -3.19 21.29
N LYS A 147 2.57 -3.48 21.72
CA LYS A 147 2.99 -4.81 22.20
C LYS A 147 2.27 -5.25 23.49
N GLN A 148 1.69 -4.34 24.24
CA GLN A 148 0.88 -4.64 25.43
C GLN A 148 -0.59 -4.89 25.08
N SER A 149 -1.01 -4.73 23.83
CA SER A 149 -2.39 -5.01 23.41
C SER A 149 -2.75 -6.47 23.69
N PRO A 150 -3.93 -6.76 24.22
CA PRO A 150 -4.40 -8.13 24.43
C PRO A 150 -4.74 -8.85 23.12
N LYS A 151 -4.87 -8.13 22.02
CA LYS A 151 -5.24 -8.68 20.71
C LYS A 151 -4.01 -9.15 19.94
N LYS A 152 -4.11 -10.30 19.30
CA LYS A 152 -3.13 -10.86 18.38
C LYS A 152 -3.75 -11.04 17.01
N LEU A 153 -3.00 -10.77 15.96
CA LEU A 153 -3.45 -10.98 14.59
C LEU A 153 -3.08 -12.42 14.15
N ASP A 154 -3.83 -13.38 14.67
CA ASP A 154 -3.78 -14.75 14.18
C ASP A 154 -4.67 -14.92 12.93
N LYS A 155 -4.68 -16.12 12.37
CA LYS A 155 -5.48 -16.42 11.18
C LYS A 155 -6.98 -16.22 11.41
N ALA A 156 -7.50 -16.60 12.58
CA ALA A 156 -8.93 -16.50 12.89
C ALA A 156 -9.36 -15.03 13.03
N GLU A 157 -8.55 -14.21 13.71
CA GLU A 157 -8.78 -12.78 13.84
C GLU A 157 -8.63 -12.06 12.48
N TYR A 158 -7.65 -12.47 11.66
CA TYR A 158 -7.53 -11.94 10.29
C TYR A 158 -8.75 -12.28 9.44
N ASP A 159 -9.23 -13.52 9.46
CA ASP A 159 -10.41 -13.95 8.71
C ASP A 159 -11.68 -13.22 9.18
N ALA A 160 -11.76 -12.87 10.47
CA ALA A 160 -12.83 -12.02 10.99
C ALA A 160 -12.69 -10.56 10.53
N LEU A 161 -11.46 -10.02 10.54
CA LEU A 161 -11.15 -8.67 10.11
C LEU A 161 -11.38 -8.48 8.59
N ALA A 162 -11.10 -9.50 7.78
CA ALA A 162 -11.27 -9.45 6.32
C ALA A 162 -12.73 -9.36 5.88
N LYS A 163 -13.69 -9.67 6.76
CA LYS A 163 -15.13 -9.52 6.45
C LYS A 163 -15.48 -8.05 6.23
N PRO A 164 -16.35 -7.73 5.25
CA PRO A 164 -16.80 -6.37 4.99
C PRO A 164 -17.37 -5.70 6.25
N SER A 165 -16.87 -4.51 6.58
CA SER A 165 -17.38 -3.71 7.70
C SER A 165 -16.98 -2.25 7.55
N GLU A 166 -17.84 -1.33 7.99
CA GLU A 166 -17.70 0.11 7.81
C GLU A 166 -17.32 0.80 9.14
N ASN A 167 -16.68 1.97 9.02
CA ASN A 167 -16.33 2.85 10.14
C ASN A 167 -15.61 2.12 11.29
N ASN A 168 -14.67 1.25 10.93
CA ASN A 168 -13.93 0.47 11.91
C ASN A 168 -13.06 1.37 12.80
N PRO A 169 -13.13 1.17 14.14
CA PRO A 169 -12.24 1.88 15.05
C PRO A 169 -10.79 1.45 14.85
N VAL A 170 -9.88 2.26 15.37
CA VAL A 170 -8.47 1.87 15.48
C VAL A 170 -8.34 0.61 16.33
N ALA A 171 -7.64 -0.38 15.82
CA ALA A 171 -7.29 -1.58 16.56
C ALA A 171 -5.77 -1.78 16.53
N LEU A 172 -5.24 -2.30 17.65
CA LEU A 172 -3.81 -2.56 17.84
C LEU A 172 -3.63 -4.05 18.11
N TYR A 173 -2.65 -4.66 17.45
CA TYR A 173 -2.33 -6.08 17.60
C TYR A 173 -0.88 -6.22 18.04
N SER A 174 -0.68 -6.86 19.20
CA SER A 174 0.65 -7.04 19.82
C SER A 174 1.52 -8.06 19.08
N GLU A 175 0.90 -8.91 18.27
CA GLU A 175 1.59 -9.96 17.51
C GLU A 175 0.98 -10.09 16.13
N ALA A 176 1.82 -10.05 15.10
CA ALA A 176 1.44 -10.29 13.72
C ALA A 176 2.56 -11.06 13.01
N SER A 177 2.20 -12.08 12.23
CA SER A 177 3.19 -12.84 11.46
C SER A 177 3.80 -11.97 10.37
N PRO A 178 5.14 -11.93 10.23
CA PRO A 178 5.80 -11.23 9.12
C PRO A 178 5.41 -11.80 7.75
N GLU A 179 5.00 -13.08 7.71
CA GLU A 179 4.60 -13.78 6.49
C GLU A 179 3.16 -13.47 6.08
N GLN A 180 2.36 -12.86 6.96
CA GLN A 180 0.93 -12.60 6.72
C GLN A 180 0.71 -11.82 5.42
N PHE A 181 1.54 -10.82 5.15
CA PHE A 181 1.46 -10.04 3.91
C PHE A 181 1.66 -10.91 2.67
N GLN A 182 2.67 -11.77 2.67
CA GLN A 182 2.97 -12.65 1.54
C GLN A 182 1.85 -13.67 1.32
N LEU A 183 1.31 -14.26 2.38
CA LEU A 183 0.18 -15.18 2.30
C LEU A 183 -1.05 -14.53 1.64
N ILE A 184 -1.28 -13.24 1.90
CA ILE A 184 -2.38 -12.49 1.28
C ILE A 184 -2.11 -12.29 -0.23
N VAL A 185 -0.90 -11.95 -0.61
CA VAL A 185 -0.51 -11.79 -2.02
C VAL A 185 -0.65 -13.12 -2.76
N ASP A 186 -0.11 -14.20 -2.22
CA ASP A 186 -0.09 -15.53 -2.84
C ASP A 186 -1.50 -16.11 -3.02
N LYS A 187 -2.43 -15.76 -2.13
CA LYS A 187 -3.85 -16.16 -2.24
C LYS A 187 -4.44 -15.82 -3.62
N TYR A 188 -4.02 -14.72 -4.23
CA TYR A 188 -4.53 -14.23 -5.52
C TYR A 188 -3.62 -14.55 -6.70
N GLU A 189 -2.34 -14.83 -6.51
CA GLU A 189 -1.43 -15.21 -7.60
C GLU A 189 -1.89 -16.50 -8.30
N GLY A 190 -2.35 -17.49 -7.54
CA GLY A 190 -2.90 -18.72 -8.07
C GLY A 190 -4.15 -18.51 -8.94
N MET A 191 -5.02 -17.57 -8.55
CA MET A 191 -6.22 -17.21 -9.33
C MET A 191 -5.88 -16.49 -10.63
N ASN A 192 -4.87 -15.62 -10.63
CA ASN A 192 -4.44 -14.91 -11.82
C ASN A 192 -3.76 -15.83 -12.85
N ARG A 193 -2.97 -16.81 -12.40
CA ARG A 193 -2.38 -17.83 -13.29
C ARG A 193 -3.44 -18.72 -13.94
N GLY A 194 -4.47 -19.12 -13.18
CA GLY A 194 -5.59 -19.91 -13.72
C GLY A 194 -6.35 -19.15 -14.82
N ARG A 195 -6.62 -17.88 -14.61
CA ARG A 195 -7.35 -17.03 -15.57
C ARG A 195 -6.57 -16.80 -16.88
N SER A 196 -5.25 -16.61 -16.80
CA SER A 196 -4.40 -16.45 -18.00
C SER A 196 -4.35 -17.73 -18.85
N HIS A 197 -4.43 -18.90 -18.25
CA HIS A 197 -4.51 -20.18 -18.99
C HIS A 197 -5.88 -20.42 -19.63
N GLU A 198 -6.98 -20.02 -18.98
CA GLU A 198 -8.33 -20.08 -19.57
C GLU A 198 -8.49 -19.10 -20.73
N GLU A 199 -7.98 -17.87 -20.62
CA GLU A 199 -8.02 -16.89 -21.71
C GLU A 199 -7.15 -17.30 -22.90
N ALA A 200 -6.00 -17.92 -22.67
CA ALA A 200 -5.16 -18.48 -23.74
C ALA A 200 -5.86 -19.65 -24.46
N GLY A 201 -6.43 -20.58 -23.72
CA GLY A 201 -7.17 -21.71 -24.27
C GLY A 201 -8.44 -21.28 -25.04
N SER A 202 -9.13 -20.23 -24.58
CA SER A 202 -10.27 -19.66 -25.26
C SER A 202 -9.92 -18.96 -26.56
N LYS A 203 -8.78 -18.29 -26.65
CA LYS A 203 -8.29 -17.66 -27.88
C LYS A 203 -7.87 -18.68 -28.93
N ASP A 204 -7.24 -19.77 -28.52
CA ASP A 204 -6.85 -20.86 -29.43
C ASP A 204 -8.08 -21.59 -30.00
N LEU A 205 -9.14 -21.77 -29.21
CA LEU A 205 -10.43 -22.30 -29.66
C LEU A 205 -11.16 -21.36 -30.63
N ALA A 206 -11.13 -20.04 -30.37
CA ALA A 206 -11.75 -19.05 -31.25
C ALA A 206 -11.01 -18.94 -32.61
N LEU A 207 -9.69 -19.02 -32.60
CA LEU A 207 -8.86 -19.03 -33.83
C LEU A 207 -9.06 -20.31 -34.65
N SER A 208 -9.28 -21.45 -33.99
CA SER A 208 -9.58 -22.72 -34.65
C SER A 208 -10.93 -22.74 -35.37
N LEU A 209 -11.91 -21.97 -34.88
CA LEU A 209 -13.26 -21.85 -35.48
C LEU A 209 -13.31 -20.89 -36.68
N ILE A 210 -12.31 -20.04 -36.88
CA ILE A 210 -12.25 -19.09 -38.02
C ILE A 210 -11.61 -19.73 -39.27
N HIS A 211 -11.02 -20.91 -39.16
CA HIS A 211 -10.38 -21.63 -40.25
C HIS A 211 -11.20 -22.80 -40.82
N ILE A 212 -12.52 -22.82 -40.60
CA ILE A 212 -13.50 -23.66 -41.31
C ILE A 212 -14.44 -22.70 -42.09
#